data_36976615ee516ab00c04ea91c76f2054
#
_entry.id   36976615ee516ab00c04ea91c76f2054
#
_cell.length_a   1.000
_cell.length_b   1.000
_cell.length_c   1.000
_cell.angle_alpha   90.00
_cell.angle_beta   90.00
_cell.angle_gamma   90.00
#
_symmetry.space_group_name_H-M   'P 1'
#
loop_
_entity.id
_entity.type
_entity.pdbx_description
1 polymer ?
#
loop_
_entity_poly.entity_id
_entity_poly.type
_entity_poly.pdbx_seq_one_letter_code
_entity_poly.pdbx_strand_id
1 'polypeptide(L)'
;RRQRQMCIRDRSKGNMYEFVTHTWNPIKGKCLHGCTYCYMKKMCSRLNAPRLDAAELTSYLECSNFIFVGSSIDMWAEDIPSDWIRIVLDCCNKAANKYLFQSKNPSRILEFITHPVFHRSVACTTIETNRSYPDVMCNSPVIEERVRAMEKIADLGIETYVTLEPLMQFDLDELVGYIKRCKPKQVNLGRNTNRKIEIPEPTADEVKALVAELGKFAKVEIKKNARIWFK
;
A
#
# COMPACT_ATOMS: atom_id res chain seq x y z
N ARG A 1 11.74 15.49 -35.35
CA ARG A 1 12.30 14.56 -34.32
C ARG A 1 11.16 14.21 -33.40
N ARG A 2 10.56 13.00 -33.53
CA ARG A 2 9.61 12.44 -32.56
C ARG A 2 10.41 12.23 -31.26
N GLN A 3 10.10 13.03 -30.23
CA GLN A 3 10.50 12.69 -28.87
C GLN A 3 9.88 11.31 -28.58
N ARG A 4 10.71 10.30 -28.32
CA ARG A 4 10.24 9.04 -27.75
C ARG A 4 9.73 9.37 -26.37
N GLN A 5 8.39 9.45 -26.24
CA GLN A 5 7.74 9.46 -24.93
C GLN A 5 8.20 8.19 -24.21
N MET A 6 8.78 8.35 -23.05
CA MET A 6 9.20 7.24 -22.23
C MET A 6 7.93 6.63 -21.62
N CYS A 7 7.48 5.50 -22.18
CA CYS A 7 6.35 4.74 -21.62
C CYS A 7 6.72 4.21 -20.24
N ILE A 8 5.71 4.02 -19.39
CA ILE A 8 5.87 3.27 -18.12
C ILE A 8 6.56 1.95 -18.47
N ARG A 9 7.56 1.57 -17.68
CA ARG A 9 8.24 0.29 -17.85
C ARG A 9 7.23 -0.84 -17.78
N ASP A 10 7.20 -1.64 -18.86
CA ASP A 10 6.42 -2.87 -18.96
C ASP A 10 6.44 -3.69 -17.68
N ARG A 11 5.37 -4.50 -17.49
CA ARG A 11 5.22 -5.46 -16.39
C ARG A 11 6.56 -5.97 -15.91
N SER A 12 7.12 -5.31 -14.91
CA SER A 12 8.33 -5.84 -14.29
C SER A 12 7.96 -7.18 -13.67
N LYS A 13 8.65 -8.26 -14.06
CA LYS A 13 8.59 -9.54 -13.35
C LYS A 13 8.92 -9.24 -11.89
N GLY A 14 7.90 -9.15 -11.02
CA GLY A 14 8.10 -8.84 -9.61
C GLY A 14 7.26 -7.70 -9.04
N ASN A 15 6.16 -7.30 -9.66
CA ASN A 15 5.20 -6.40 -9.03
C ASN A 15 4.77 -6.94 -7.65
N MET A 16 4.65 -6.05 -6.68
CA MET A 16 4.24 -6.39 -5.31
C MET A 16 2.88 -7.11 -5.28
N TYR A 17 2.00 -6.82 -6.24
CA TYR A 17 0.68 -7.39 -6.40
C TYR A 17 0.48 -7.91 -7.82
N GLU A 18 -0.08 -9.12 -7.97
CA GLU A 18 -0.34 -9.73 -9.28
C GLU A 18 -1.42 -8.99 -10.10
N PHE A 19 -2.34 -8.30 -9.43
CA PHE A 19 -3.40 -7.52 -10.08
C PHE A 19 -2.94 -6.14 -10.58
N VAL A 20 -1.78 -5.66 -10.17
CA VAL A 20 -1.19 -4.40 -10.63
C VAL A 20 -0.45 -4.63 -11.94
N THR A 21 -0.78 -3.84 -12.96
CA THR A 21 -0.12 -3.94 -14.27
C THR A 21 1.23 -3.20 -14.26
N HIS A 22 1.28 -2.03 -13.63
CA HIS A 22 2.46 -1.14 -13.61
C HIS A 22 2.68 -0.55 -12.24
N THR A 23 3.92 -0.14 -11.96
CA THR A 23 4.27 0.71 -10.82
C THR A 23 4.80 2.04 -11.33
N TRP A 24 4.38 3.13 -10.66
CA TRP A 24 4.84 4.48 -10.96
C TRP A 24 5.29 5.17 -9.69
N ASN A 25 6.51 5.69 -9.68
CA ASN A 25 7.15 6.24 -8.49
C ASN A 25 7.57 7.70 -8.70
N PRO A 26 6.62 8.65 -8.79
CA PRO A 26 6.91 10.07 -9.04
C PRO A 26 7.57 10.76 -7.84
N ILE A 27 7.42 10.21 -6.65
CA ILE A 27 8.15 10.64 -5.45
C ILE A 27 9.11 9.52 -5.08
N LYS A 28 10.38 9.85 -4.86
CA LYS A 28 11.46 8.92 -4.51
C LYS A 28 12.20 9.42 -3.28
N GLY A 29 12.72 8.50 -2.48
CA GLY A 29 13.54 8.84 -1.32
C GLY A 29 13.28 7.95 -0.12
N LYS A 30 13.70 8.42 1.05
CA LYS A 30 13.52 7.73 2.33
C LYS A 30 12.12 7.99 2.87
N CYS A 31 11.39 6.92 3.18
CA CYS A 31 10.09 7.03 3.82
C CYS A 31 10.23 7.38 5.31
N LEU A 32 9.42 8.34 5.80
CA LEU A 32 9.38 8.78 7.20
C LEU A 32 9.04 7.65 8.17
N HIS A 33 8.14 6.73 7.77
CA HIS A 33 7.69 5.66 8.65
C HIS A 33 8.84 4.80 9.19
N GLY A 34 9.88 4.57 8.39
CA GLY A 34 11.11 3.92 8.84
C GLY A 34 10.94 2.48 9.34
N CYS A 35 9.85 1.78 8.99
CA CYS A 35 9.56 0.40 9.43
C CYS A 35 10.78 -0.52 9.28
N THR A 36 11.07 -1.36 10.27
CA THR A 36 12.28 -2.21 10.25
C THR A 36 12.26 -3.24 9.13
N TYR A 37 11.11 -3.82 8.85
CA TYR A 37 10.91 -4.85 7.83
C TYR A 37 10.84 -4.30 6.39
N CYS A 38 10.91 -2.98 6.19
CA CYS A 38 10.73 -2.37 4.87
C CYS A 38 11.68 -2.95 3.82
N TYR A 39 11.13 -3.49 2.73
CA TYR A 39 11.91 -4.08 1.66
C TYR A 39 12.83 -3.08 0.95
N MET A 40 12.46 -1.79 0.95
CA MET A 40 13.29 -0.73 0.35
C MET A 40 14.63 -0.57 1.07
N LYS A 41 14.71 -0.82 2.38
CA LYS A 41 15.96 -0.85 3.13
C LYS A 41 16.92 -1.95 2.65
N LYS A 42 16.36 -3.04 2.10
CA LYS A 42 17.15 -4.13 1.52
C LYS A 42 17.62 -3.80 0.10
N MET A 43 16.81 -3.08 -0.66
CA MET A 43 17.10 -2.76 -2.07
C MET A 43 18.04 -1.57 -2.23
N CYS A 44 17.98 -0.61 -1.31
CA CYS A 44 18.79 0.61 -1.34
C CYS A 44 19.53 0.81 -0.01
N SER A 45 20.86 0.73 -0.03
CA SER A 45 21.70 0.97 1.15
C SER A 45 21.71 2.45 1.58
N ARG A 46 21.45 3.37 0.65
CA ARG A 46 21.36 4.82 0.92
C ARG A 46 20.13 5.38 0.24
N LEU A 47 19.15 5.80 1.03
CA LEU A 47 17.99 6.53 0.58
C LEU A 47 18.18 8.02 0.90
N ASN A 48 18.15 8.86 -0.12
CA ASN A 48 18.20 10.31 0.01
C ASN A 48 16.88 10.87 0.58
N ALA A 49 16.86 12.15 0.91
CA ALA A 49 15.62 12.85 1.27
C ALA A 49 14.55 12.66 0.17
N PRO A 50 13.25 12.73 0.53
CA PRO A 50 12.18 12.70 -0.45
C PRO A 50 12.36 13.79 -1.52
N ARG A 51 12.00 13.45 -2.76
CA ARG A 51 12.02 14.40 -3.88
C ARG A 51 11.03 13.99 -4.96
N LEU A 52 10.50 14.97 -5.69
CA LEU A 52 9.83 14.73 -6.96
C LEU A 52 10.86 14.27 -8.02
N ASP A 53 10.48 13.27 -8.80
CA ASP A 53 11.30 12.77 -9.91
C ASP A 53 10.75 13.29 -11.23
N ALA A 54 11.45 14.26 -11.81
CA ALA A 54 11.00 14.93 -13.04
C ALA A 54 10.88 13.95 -14.23
N ALA A 55 11.71 12.91 -14.30
CA ALA A 55 11.61 11.91 -15.36
C ALA A 55 10.34 11.07 -15.24
N GLU A 56 9.95 10.71 -14.02
CA GLU A 56 8.68 10.00 -13.77
C GLU A 56 7.48 10.91 -14.10
N LEU A 57 7.51 12.18 -13.72
CA LEU A 57 6.40 13.12 -13.99
C LEU A 57 6.17 13.39 -15.48
N THR A 58 7.21 13.22 -16.30
CA THR A 58 7.13 13.36 -17.77
C THR A 58 6.80 12.04 -18.46
N SER A 59 6.70 10.93 -17.73
CA SER A 59 6.35 9.61 -18.28
C SER A 59 4.92 9.59 -18.77
N TYR A 60 4.68 8.95 -19.92
CA TYR A 60 3.32 8.73 -20.43
C TYR A 60 2.68 7.56 -19.71
N LEU A 61 1.63 7.85 -18.94
CA LEU A 61 0.79 6.84 -18.29
C LEU A 61 -0.26 6.36 -19.31
N GLU A 62 0.04 5.29 -20.04
CA GLU A 62 -0.93 4.66 -20.96
C GLU A 62 -2.30 4.50 -20.30
N CYS A 63 -3.34 4.22 -21.07
CA CYS A 63 -4.70 4.04 -20.56
C CYS A 63 -5.01 2.57 -20.25
N SER A 64 -6.08 2.33 -19.49
CA SER A 64 -6.62 0.99 -19.18
C SER A 64 -5.69 0.10 -18.33
N ASN A 65 -4.80 0.71 -17.56
CA ASN A 65 -3.92 0.04 -16.62
C ASN A 65 -4.45 0.09 -15.18
N PHE A 66 -3.95 -0.83 -14.32
CA PHE A 66 -4.05 -0.70 -12.88
C PHE A 66 -2.65 -0.37 -12.32
N ILE A 67 -2.46 0.87 -11.93
CA ILE A 67 -1.14 1.42 -11.57
C ILE A 67 -0.99 1.55 -10.07
N PHE A 68 0.06 0.95 -9.50
CA PHE A 68 0.45 1.22 -8.11
C PHE A 68 1.33 2.48 -8.07
N VAL A 69 0.82 3.53 -7.45
CA VAL A 69 1.51 4.81 -7.31
C VAL A 69 2.25 4.86 -5.99
N GLY A 70 3.57 5.16 -6.04
CA GLY A 70 4.38 5.30 -4.84
C GLY A 70 4.79 3.98 -4.18
N SER A 71 5.07 2.92 -4.97
CA SER A 71 5.49 1.63 -4.41
C SER A 71 6.82 1.68 -3.66
N SER A 72 7.68 2.66 -3.94
CA SER A 72 9.02 2.78 -3.34
C SER A 72 9.10 3.68 -2.10
N ILE A 73 8.09 4.52 -1.89
CA ILE A 73 7.95 5.42 -0.74
C ILE A 73 6.47 5.60 -0.45
N ASP A 74 6.11 5.77 0.81
CA ASP A 74 4.75 6.20 1.14
C ASP A 74 4.60 7.69 0.82
N MET A 75 3.93 8.01 -0.30
CA MET A 75 3.72 9.38 -0.72
C MET A 75 2.73 10.16 0.17
N TRP A 76 2.05 9.46 1.07
CA TRP A 76 1.11 10.02 2.03
C TRP A 76 1.72 10.20 3.43
N ALA A 77 3.02 9.95 3.58
CA ALA A 77 3.72 10.21 4.83
C ALA A 77 3.70 11.71 5.15
N GLU A 78 3.80 12.04 6.43
CA GLU A 78 3.62 13.41 6.96
C GLU A 78 4.62 14.41 6.39
N ASP A 79 5.85 13.96 6.09
CA ASP A 79 6.94 14.77 5.57
C ASP A 79 6.84 15.07 4.05
N ILE A 80 5.87 14.51 3.36
CA ILE A 80 5.67 14.76 1.93
C ILE A 80 4.86 16.05 1.73
N PRO A 81 5.40 17.04 0.99
CA PRO A 81 4.67 18.30 0.74
C PRO A 81 3.34 18.06 0.02
N SER A 82 2.28 18.73 0.46
CA SER A 82 0.94 18.63 -0.13
C SER A 82 0.91 18.97 -1.62
N ASP A 83 1.74 19.93 -2.04
CA ASP A 83 1.82 20.31 -3.46
C ASP A 83 2.40 19.18 -4.34
N TRP A 84 3.33 18.37 -3.80
CA TRP A 84 3.83 17.21 -4.53
C TRP A 84 2.74 16.16 -4.72
N ILE A 85 1.93 15.94 -3.68
CA ILE A 85 0.77 15.03 -3.75
C ILE A 85 -0.21 15.53 -4.82
N ARG A 86 -0.55 16.82 -4.84
CA ARG A 86 -1.44 17.41 -5.87
C ARG A 86 -0.89 17.22 -7.27
N ILE A 87 0.39 17.50 -7.50
CA ILE A 87 1.04 17.27 -8.80
C ILE A 87 0.89 15.82 -9.25
N VAL A 88 1.10 14.86 -8.34
CA VAL A 88 0.97 13.43 -8.65
C VAL A 88 -0.48 13.07 -8.99
N LEU A 89 -1.46 13.54 -8.21
CA LEU A 89 -2.88 13.29 -8.46
C LEU A 89 -3.34 13.89 -9.78
N ASP A 90 -2.89 15.12 -10.12
CA ASP A 90 -3.17 15.78 -11.39
C ASP A 90 -2.60 14.98 -12.58
N CYS A 91 -1.39 14.43 -12.44
CA CYS A 91 -0.83 13.54 -13.46
C CYS A 91 -1.65 12.25 -13.61
N CYS A 92 -2.07 11.63 -12.51
CA CYS A 92 -2.96 10.47 -12.54
C CYS A 92 -4.30 10.81 -13.22
N ASN A 93 -4.82 12.02 -13.03
CA ASN A 93 -6.10 12.41 -13.57
C ASN A 93 -6.12 12.60 -15.09
N LYS A 94 -4.95 12.79 -15.73
CA LYS A 94 -4.82 12.97 -17.18
C LYS A 94 -5.01 11.68 -17.98
N ALA A 95 -4.89 10.50 -17.37
CA ALA A 95 -4.99 9.21 -18.05
C ALA A 95 -6.09 8.34 -17.45
N ALA A 96 -6.83 7.63 -18.32
CA ALA A 96 -7.94 6.76 -17.93
C ALA A 96 -7.44 5.42 -17.38
N ASN A 97 -6.82 5.44 -16.20
CA ASN A 97 -6.32 4.28 -15.48
C ASN A 97 -7.05 4.08 -14.15
N LYS A 98 -6.98 2.88 -13.60
CA LYS A 98 -7.26 2.60 -12.19
C LYS A 98 -5.95 2.78 -11.40
N TYR A 99 -6.03 3.38 -10.21
CA TYR A 99 -4.84 3.63 -9.39
C TYR A 99 -4.97 2.97 -8.03
N LEU A 100 -3.87 2.41 -7.53
CA LEU A 100 -3.72 1.94 -6.16
C LEU A 100 -2.89 2.95 -5.39
N PHE A 101 -3.50 3.58 -4.40
CA PHE A 101 -2.85 4.45 -3.43
C PHE A 101 -2.75 3.70 -2.10
N GLN A 102 -1.56 3.23 -1.77
CA GLN A 102 -1.32 2.51 -0.52
C GLN A 102 -0.53 3.36 0.46
N SER A 103 -0.99 3.39 1.70
CA SER A 103 -0.35 4.17 2.77
C SER A 103 -0.50 3.52 4.14
N LYS A 104 0.47 3.77 4.99
CA LYS A 104 0.34 3.59 6.44
C LYS A 104 -0.21 4.85 7.15
N ASN A 105 -0.37 5.94 6.39
CA ASN A 105 -1.05 7.17 6.85
C ASN A 105 -2.27 7.49 5.98
N PRO A 106 -3.32 6.64 5.97
CA PRO A 106 -4.49 6.87 5.12
C PRO A 106 -5.29 8.12 5.52
N SER A 107 -5.11 8.68 6.71
CA SER A 107 -5.70 9.96 7.12
C SER A 107 -5.28 11.10 6.19
N ARG A 108 -4.06 11.06 5.66
CA ARG A 108 -3.58 12.03 4.68
C ARG A 108 -4.31 11.95 3.34
N ILE A 109 -4.83 10.77 2.96
CA ILE A 109 -5.64 10.60 1.74
C ILE A 109 -6.93 11.43 1.86
N LEU A 110 -7.53 11.52 3.04
CA LEU A 110 -8.76 12.28 3.27
C LEU A 110 -8.62 13.78 2.96
N GLU A 111 -7.43 14.34 3.09
CA GLU A 111 -7.18 15.76 2.75
C GLU A 111 -7.35 16.03 1.25
N PHE A 112 -7.25 15.02 0.42
CA PHE A 112 -7.31 15.09 -1.04
C PHE A 112 -8.49 14.34 -1.63
N ILE A 113 -9.39 13.80 -0.81
CA ILE A 113 -10.42 12.82 -1.22
C ILE A 113 -11.41 13.37 -2.27
N THR A 114 -11.57 14.70 -2.32
CA THR A 114 -12.41 15.38 -3.32
C THR A 114 -11.76 15.46 -4.70
N HIS A 115 -10.49 15.07 -4.85
CA HIS A 115 -9.82 15.08 -6.14
C HIS A 115 -10.46 14.04 -7.08
N PRO A 116 -10.77 14.38 -8.36
CA PRO A 116 -11.54 13.53 -9.28
C PRO A 116 -10.94 12.13 -9.50
N VAL A 117 -9.62 11.97 -9.35
CA VAL A 117 -8.94 10.69 -9.53
C VAL A 117 -9.46 9.59 -8.59
N PHE A 118 -10.00 9.95 -7.41
CA PHE A 118 -10.46 8.97 -6.43
C PHE A 118 -11.69 8.19 -6.88
N HIS A 119 -12.51 8.70 -7.81
CA HIS A 119 -13.64 7.96 -8.40
C HIS A 119 -13.22 6.67 -9.14
N ARG A 120 -11.95 6.54 -9.51
CA ARG A 120 -11.40 5.37 -10.19
C ARG A 120 -10.15 4.81 -9.50
N SER A 121 -10.00 5.10 -8.21
CA SER A 121 -8.87 4.68 -7.42
C SER A 121 -9.27 3.70 -6.32
N VAL A 122 -8.29 2.99 -5.82
CA VAL A 122 -8.38 2.17 -4.63
C VAL A 122 -7.49 2.77 -3.56
N ALA A 123 -8.05 3.07 -2.41
CA ALA A 123 -7.29 3.38 -1.21
C ALA A 123 -6.93 2.08 -0.50
N CYS A 124 -5.67 1.92 -0.14
CA CYS A 124 -5.17 0.73 0.53
C CYS A 124 -4.37 1.11 1.77
N THR A 125 -4.53 0.38 2.85
CA THR A 125 -3.65 0.52 4.01
C THR A 125 -3.01 -0.80 4.40
N THR A 126 -1.89 -0.71 5.11
CA THR A 126 -1.27 -1.89 5.72
C THR A 126 -1.74 -1.98 7.18
N ILE A 127 -2.23 -3.15 7.57
CA ILE A 127 -2.57 -3.52 8.94
C ILE A 127 -1.79 -4.80 9.26
N GLU A 128 -0.67 -4.67 9.92
CA GLU A 128 0.24 -5.79 10.18
C GLU A 128 -0.30 -6.71 11.29
N THR A 129 -1.10 -6.16 12.19
CA THR A 129 -1.59 -6.77 13.43
C THR A 129 -2.62 -5.84 14.09
N ASN A 130 -3.29 -6.29 15.14
CA ASN A 130 -4.03 -5.43 16.08
C ASN A 130 -3.19 -5.03 17.30
N ARG A 131 -2.02 -5.67 17.49
CA ARG A 131 -1.12 -5.41 18.62
C ARG A 131 -0.15 -4.26 18.33
N SER A 132 0.48 -3.72 19.37
CA SER A 132 1.47 -2.64 19.23
C SER A 132 2.89 -3.20 19.23
N TYR A 133 3.64 -2.88 18.18
CA TYR A 133 5.08 -3.21 18.04
C TYR A 133 5.86 -1.96 17.62
N PRO A 134 6.05 -0.97 18.52
CA PRO A 134 6.63 0.34 18.17
C PRO A 134 8.05 0.20 17.59
N ASP A 135 8.85 -0.72 18.11
CA ASP A 135 10.22 -0.96 17.61
C ASP A 135 10.25 -1.52 16.18
N VAL A 136 9.17 -2.14 15.72
CA VAL A 136 9.03 -2.71 14.37
C VAL A 136 8.37 -1.72 13.43
N MET A 137 7.29 -1.07 13.87
CA MET A 137 6.47 -0.15 13.07
C MET A 137 7.07 1.25 12.99
N CYS A 138 7.93 1.61 13.92
CA CYS A 138 8.63 2.90 14.04
C CYS A 138 7.66 4.10 13.99
N ASN A 139 7.86 5.04 13.04
CA ASN A 139 7.06 6.27 12.93
C ASN A 139 5.74 6.07 12.13
N SER A 140 5.28 4.84 11.94
CA SER A 140 3.99 4.63 11.29
C SER A 140 2.85 5.02 12.24
N PRO A 141 1.78 5.66 11.78
CA PRO A 141 0.58 5.89 12.59
C PRO A 141 0.07 4.60 13.24
N VAL A 142 -0.53 4.71 14.42
CA VAL A 142 -1.09 3.53 15.11
C VAL A 142 -2.21 2.89 14.30
N ILE A 143 -2.39 1.58 14.47
CA ILE A 143 -3.32 0.79 13.63
C ILE A 143 -4.75 1.35 13.70
N GLU A 144 -5.23 1.70 14.90
CA GLU A 144 -6.58 2.25 15.07
C GLU A 144 -6.81 3.56 14.27
N GLU A 145 -5.82 4.42 14.16
CA GLU A 145 -5.92 5.64 13.34
C GLU A 145 -6.03 5.29 11.85
N ARG A 146 -5.26 4.29 11.39
CA ARG A 146 -5.35 3.81 10.01
C ARG A 146 -6.73 3.22 9.71
N VAL A 147 -7.28 2.43 10.65
CA VAL A 147 -8.62 1.82 10.54
C VAL A 147 -9.69 2.90 10.46
N ARG A 148 -9.66 3.90 11.37
CA ARG A 148 -10.62 5.03 11.36
C ARG A 148 -10.57 5.84 10.06
N ALA A 149 -9.39 6.06 9.53
CA ALA A 149 -9.24 6.78 8.26
C ALA A 149 -9.81 5.96 7.09
N MET A 150 -9.52 4.65 7.03
CA MET A 150 -10.04 3.76 6.00
C MET A 150 -11.57 3.61 6.08
N GLU A 151 -12.13 3.55 7.28
CA GLU A 151 -13.57 3.56 7.51
C GLU A 151 -14.22 4.80 6.87
N LYS A 152 -13.69 6.00 7.15
CA LYS A 152 -14.17 7.26 6.54
C LYS A 152 -14.02 7.25 5.02
N ILE A 153 -12.90 6.76 4.48
CA ILE A 153 -12.68 6.67 3.04
C ILE A 153 -13.71 5.75 2.38
N ALA A 154 -14.00 4.60 3.01
CA ALA A 154 -15.02 3.67 2.54
C ALA A 154 -16.43 4.28 2.60
N ASP A 155 -16.75 5.03 3.66
CA ASP A 155 -18.05 5.71 3.82
C ASP A 155 -18.29 6.80 2.75
N LEU A 156 -17.21 7.35 2.20
CA LEU A 156 -17.27 8.27 1.05
C LEU A 156 -17.42 7.54 -0.30
N GLY A 157 -17.57 6.21 -0.30
CA GLY A 157 -17.79 5.41 -1.50
C GLY A 157 -16.52 5.08 -2.30
N ILE A 158 -15.34 5.34 -1.75
CA ILE A 158 -14.08 4.98 -2.39
C ILE A 158 -13.79 3.49 -2.15
N GLU A 159 -13.37 2.78 -3.20
CA GLU A 159 -12.98 1.37 -3.09
C GLU A 159 -11.77 1.22 -2.17
N THR A 160 -11.86 0.32 -1.19
CA THR A 160 -10.79 0.10 -0.21
C THR A 160 -10.20 -1.30 -0.30
N TYR A 161 -8.90 -1.40 -0.08
CA TYR A 161 -8.16 -2.65 0.13
C TYR A 161 -7.41 -2.59 1.45
N VAL A 162 -7.13 -3.75 2.01
CA VAL A 162 -6.25 -3.90 3.17
C VAL A 162 -5.11 -4.84 2.81
N THR A 163 -3.91 -4.52 3.26
CA THR A 163 -2.74 -5.40 3.11
C THR A 163 -2.25 -5.82 4.49
N LEU A 164 -2.15 -7.12 4.72
CA LEU A 164 -1.57 -7.76 5.89
C LEU A 164 -0.17 -8.24 5.52
N GLU A 165 0.78 -7.32 5.34
CA GLU A 165 2.15 -7.66 4.93
C GLU A 165 3.18 -6.68 5.49
N PRO A 166 4.03 -7.19 6.39
CA PRO A 166 4.05 -8.55 6.92
C PRO A 166 2.90 -8.76 7.90
N LEU A 167 2.22 -9.92 7.81
CA LEU A 167 1.32 -10.32 8.89
C LEU A 167 2.15 -10.69 10.11
N MET A 168 1.86 -10.05 11.25
CA MET A 168 2.49 -10.33 12.54
C MET A 168 1.48 -11.02 13.47
N GLN A 169 1.94 -11.49 14.63
CA GLN A 169 1.08 -12.10 15.64
C GLN A 169 -0.10 -11.19 15.98
N PHE A 170 -1.30 -11.76 16.14
CA PHE A 170 -2.55 -11.03 16.27
C PHE A 170 -3.55 -11.74 17.20
N ASP A 171 -4.60 -11.03 17.58
CA ASP A 171 -5.78 -11.55 18.21
C ASP A 171 -6.90 -11.58 17.17
N LEU A 172 -7.45 -12.77 16.89
CA LEU A 172 -8.28 -13.05 15.70
C LEU A 172 -9.50 -12.11 15.60
N ASP A 173 -10.32 -12.08 16.65
CA ASP A 173 -11.58 -11.34 16.61
C ASP A 173 -11.37 -9.83 16.47
N GLU A 174 -10.33 -9.29 17.12
CA GLU A 174 -10.01 -7.87 17.08
C GLU A 174 -9.43 -7.47 15.72
N LEU A 175 -8.50 -8.27 15.17
CA LEU A 175 -7.95 -8.01 13.84
C LEU A 175 -9.03 -8.09 12.76
N VAL A 176 -9.89 -9.10 12.81
CA VAL A 176 -11.05 -9.23 11.90
C VAL A 176 -11.98 -8.03 12.03
N GLY A 177 -12.24 -7.57 13.26
CA GLY A 177 -13.02 -6.37 13.54
C GLY A 177 -12.43 -5.11 12.90
N TYR A 178 -11.12 -4.90 13.02
CA TYR A 178 -10.41 -3.79 12.37
C TYR A 178 -10.53 -3.84 10.85
N ILE A 179 -10.30 -5.01 10.27
CA ILE A 179 -10.36 -5.16 8.81
C ILE A 179 -11.81 -4.95 8.31
N LYS A 180 -12.81 -5.46 9.01
CA LYS A 180 -14.22 -5.31 8.67
C LYS A 180 -14.66 -3.84 8.65
N ARG A 181 -14.17 -3.02 9.60
CA ARG A 181 -14.42 -1.57 9.63
C ARG A 181 -13.87 -0.86 8.40
N CYS A 182 -12.74 -1.30 7.86
CA CYS A 182 -12.20 -0.75 6.62
C CYS A 182 -13.06 -1.05 5.38
N LYS A 183 -14.08 -1.92 5.47
CA LYS A 183 -14.98 -2.35 4.39
C LYS A 183 -14.24 -2.75 3.10
N PRO A 184 -13.15 -3.56 3.18
CA PRO A 184 -12.30 -3.81 2.03
C PRO A 184 -13.00 -4.71 1.02
N LYS A 185 -12.85 -4.39 -0.26
CA LYS A 185 -13.21 -5.31 -1.34
C LYS A 185 -12.22 -6.47 -1.45
N GLN A 186 -10.96 -6.22 -1.10
CA GLN A 186 -9.88 -7.20 -1.14
C GLN A 186 -8.91 -7.03 0.03
N VAL A 187 -8.46 -8.17 0.57
CA VAL A 187 -7.41 -8.25 1.58
C VAL A 187 -6.22 -9.01 0.97
N ASN A 188 -5.04 -8.40 0.98
CA ASN A 188 -3.80 -9.02 0.49
C ASN A 188 -3.00 -9.56 1.67
N LEU A 189 -2.71 -10.84 1.70
CA LEU A 189 -1.99 -11.49 2.79
C LEU A 189 -0.57 -11.85 2.35
N GLY A 190 0.42 -11.37 3.10
CA GLY A 190 1.83 -11.59 2.82
C GLY A 190 2.67 -11.79 4.08
N ARG A 191 3.75 -12.55 3.92
CA ARG A 191 4.72 -12.83 4.97
C ARG A 191 5.90 -11.84 4.93
N ASN A 192 6.63 -11.70 6.02
CA ASN A 192 7.88 -10.95 6.03
C ASN A 192 8.87 -11.51 4.99
N THR A 193 9.31 -10.66 4.07
CA THR A 193 10.32 -11.00 3.06
C THR A 193 11.74 -10.65 3.48
N ASN A 194 11.89 -9.86 4.55
CA ASN A 194 13.18 -9.49 5.09
C ASN A 194 13.60 -10.45 6.21
N ARG A 195 14.19 -11.58 5.83
CA ARG A 195 14.62 -12.64 6.76
C ARG A 195 15.70 -12.21 7.78
N LYS A 196 16.29 -11.03 7.63
CA LYS A 196 17.25 -10.49 8.58
C LYS A 196 16.57 -9.80 9.77
N ILE A 197 15.29 -9.55 9.66
CA ILE A 197 14.48 -8.88 10.68
C ILE A 197 13.50 -9.92 11.23
N GLU A 198 13.68 -10.26 12.49
CA GLU A 198 12.73 -11.09 13.21
C GLU A 198 11.53 -10.24 13.62
N ILE A 199 10.36 -10.76 13.34
CA ILE A 199 9.07 -10.20 13.76
C ILE A 199 8.23 -11.33 14.36
N PRO A 200 7.31 -11.05 15.30
CA PRO A 200 6.40 -12.06 15.80
C PRO A 200 5.49 -12.55 14.66
N GLU A 201 5.74 -13.75 14.14
CA GLU A 201 4.91 -14.33 13.09
C GLU A 201 3.82 -15.24 13.69
N PRO A 202 2.60 -15.26 13.11
CA PRO A 202 1.55 -16.19 13.52
C PRO A 202 1.86 -17.61 13.05
N THR A 203 1.20 -18.58 13.68
CA THR A 203 1.19 -19.99 13.25
C THR A 203 0.38 -20.19 11.97
N ALA A 204 0.59 -21.29 11.28
CA ALA A 204 -0.18 -21.63 10.08
C ALA A 204 -1.68 -21.77 10.37
N ASP A 205 -2.04 -22.33 11.52
CA ASP A 205 -3.44 -22.55 11.87
C ASP A 205 -4.15 -21.24 12.23
N GLU A 206 -3.48 -20.30 12.93
CA GLU A 206 -4.00 -18.95 13.15
C GLU A 206 -4.24 -18.23 11.82
N VAL A 207 -3.31 -18.34 10.86
CA VAL A 207 -3.47 -17.72 9.54
C VAL A 207 -4.63 -18.34 8.74
N LYS A 208 -4.79 -19.68 8.80
CA LYS A 208 -5.92 -20.35 8.15
C LYS A 208 -7.26 -19.90 8.74
N ALA A 209 -7.35 -19.79 10.08
CA ALA A 209 -8.52 -19.27 10.77
C ALA A 209 -8.83 -17.83 10.34
N LEU A 210 -7.82 -16.96 10.31
CA LEU A 210 -7.96 -15.58 9.84
C LEU A 210 -8.49 -15.52 8.40
N VAL A 211 -7.92 -16.29 7.49
CA VAL A 211 -8.36 -16.32 6.07
C VAL A 211 -9.80 -16.79 5.94
N ALA A 212 -10.23 -17.78 6.75
CA ALA A 212 -11.60 -18.25 6.76
C ALA A 212 -12.58 -17.15 7.21
N GLU A 213 -12.24 -16.38 8.26
CA GLU A 213 -13.07 -15.27 8.74
C GLU A 213 -13.12 -14.11 7.72
N LEU A 214 -11.98 -13.72 7.17
CA LEU A 214 -11.91 -12.64 6.16
C LEU A 214 -12.67 -12.99 4.88
N GLY A 215 -12.61 -14.26 4.46
CA GLY A 215 -13.30 -14.76 3.27
C GLY A 215 -14.82 -14.65 3.32
N LYS A 216 -15.42 -14.43 4.51
CA LYS A 216 -16.86 -14.23 4.67
C LYS A 216 -17.34 -12.88 4.13
N PHE A 217 -16.45 -11.88 3.99
CA PHE A 217 -16.85 -10.53 3.61
C PHE A 217 -15.92 -9.83 2.61
N ALA A 218 -14.73 -10.38 2.33
CA ALA A 218 -13.78 -9.79 1.38
C ALA A 218 -13.10 -10.87 0.54
N LYS A 219 -12.62 -10.50 -0.65
CA LYS A 219 -11.72 -11.36 -1.43
C LYS A 219 -10.37 -11.43 -0.74
N VAL A 220 -9.87 -12.63 -0.41
CA VAL A 220 -8.53 -12.80 0.18
C VAL A 220 -7.54 -13.27 -0.89
N GLU A 221 -6.51 -12.46 -1.14
CA GLU A 221 -5.40 -12.76 -2.04
C GLU A 221 -4.17 -13.18 -1.25
N ILE A 222 -3.78 -14.44 -1.36
CA ILE A 222 -2.62 -15.01 -0.68
C ILE A 222 -1.39 -14.84 -1.57
N LYS A 223 -0.47 -13.97 -1.17
CA LYS A 223 0.77 -13.71 -1.90
C LYS A 223 1.69 -14.95 -1.89
N LYS A 224 2.57 -15.06 -2.89
CA LYS A 224 3.48 -16.21 -3.05
C LYS A 224 4.30 -16.50 -1.80
N ASN A 225 4.77 -15.46 -1.10
CA ASN A 225 5.57 -15.59 0.11
C ASN A 225 4.77 -16.12 1.32
N ALA A 226 3.45 -16.02 1.30
CA ALA A 226 2.56 -16.49 2.37
C ALA A 226 2.02 -17.92 2.14
N ARG A 227 2.19 -18.48 0.96
CA ARG A 227 1.68 -19.84 0.62
C ARG A 227 2.25 -20.95 1.49
N ILE A 228 3.37 -20.70 2.17
CA ILE A 228 3.98 -21.66 3.10
C ILE A 228 3.06 -22.00 4.28
N TRP A 229 2.17 -21.10 4.69
CA TRP A 229 1.20 -21.34 5.76
C TRP A 229 0.05 -22.29 5.36
N PHE A 230 -0.05 -22.62 4.07
CA PHE A 230 -1.12 -23.45 3.50
C PHE A 230 -0.59 -24.80 2.92
N LYS A 231 0.66 -25.13 3.25
CA LYS A 231 1.28 -26.41 2.88
C LYS A 231 1.02 -27.49 3.91
#